data_a11f8ac5f2450ff7f16010368690415a
#
_entry.id   a11f8ac5f2450ff7f16010368690415a
#
_cell.length_a   1.000
_cell.length_b   1.000
_cell.length_c   1.000
_cell.angle_alpha   90.00
_cell.angle_beta   90.00
_cell.angle_gamma   90.00
#
_symmetry.space_group_name_H-M   'P 1'
#
loop_
_entity.id
_entity.type
_entity.pdbx_description
1 polymer ?
#
loop_
_entity_poly.entity_id
_entity_poly.type
_entity_poly.pdbx_seq_one_letter_code
_entity_poly.pdbx_strand_id
1 'polypeptide(L)'
;MDSRERVYLTLNHEVPDRVPVDFWASKGAWDSISRSSGMTPDDFQNARDIDFRYINGPVYTGRQLGDGFDIWGVRRTSAHVTTAFGAEEYSEV
;
A
#
# COMPACT_ATOMS: atom_id res chain seq x y z
N MET A 1 20.66 2.36 13.98
CA MET A 1 19.27 2.00 14.42
C MET A 1 18.50 1.50 13.23
N ASP A 2 17.87 0.35 13.36
CA ASP A 2 17.00 -0.20 12.28
C ASP A 2 15.56 0.28 12.42
N SER A 3 14.73 0.00 11.43
CA SER A 3 13.33 0.44 11.41
C SER A 3 12.52 -0.12 12.57
N ARG A 4 12.75 -1.38 12.94
CA ARG A 4 12.05 -2.03 14.04
C ARG A 4 12.34 -1.35 15.38
N GLU A 5 13.61 -1.12 15.66
CA GLU A 5 14.05 -0.43 16.86
C GLU A 5 13.48 1.00 16.93
N ARG A 6 13.52 1.71 15.82
CA ARG A 6 12.97 3.07 15.71
C ARG A 6 11.48 3.12 16.04
N VAL A 7 10.70 2.18 15.50
CA VAL A 7 9.26 2.10 15.77
C VAL A 7 8.99 1.75 17.23
N TYR A 8 9.71 0.78 17.79
CA TYR A 8 9.51 0.40 19.20
C TYR A 8 9.85 1.54 20.17
N LEU A 9 10.92 2.28 19.94
CA LEU A 9 11.25 3.45 20.74
C LEU A 9 10.11 4.48 20.69
N THR A 10 9.62 4.76 19.49
CA THR A 10 8.52 5.70 19.30
C THR A 10 7.25 5.26 20.04
N LEU A 11 6.88 3.97 19.95
CA LEU A 11 5.72 3.42 20.65
C LEU A 11 5.86 3.48 22.16
N ASN A 12 7.09 3.40 22.68
CA ASN A 12 7.39 3.52 24.10
C ASN A 12 7.56 4.98 24.57
N HIS A 13 7.23 5.95 23.71
CA HIS A 13 7.39 7.38 23.97
C HIS A 13 8.85 7.81 24.24
N GLU A 14 9.80 7.06 23.68
CA GLU A 14 11.21 7.40 23.68
C GLU A 14 11.57 8.07 22.35
N VAL A 15 12.65 8.86 22.34
CA VAL A 15 13.08 9.60 21.15
C VAL A 15 13.99 8.71 20.30
N PRO A 16 13.58 8.31 19.08
CA PRO A 16 14.46 7.61 18.15
C PRO A 16 15.41 8.59 17.45
N ASP A 17 16.26 8.07 16.56
CA ASP A 17 17.17 8.89 15.75
C ASP A 17 16.44 9.83 14.76
N ARG A 18 15.25 9.43 14.31
CA ARG A 18 14.33 10.23 13.50
C ARG A 18 12.90 9.68 13.65
N VAL A 19 11.92 10.43 13.21
CA VAL A 19 10.53 9.95 13.17
C VAL A 19 10.41 8.78 12.18
N PRO A 20 9.74 7.68 12.56
CA PRO A 20 9.43 6.61 11.62
C PRO A 20 8.60 7.11 10.45
N VAL A 21 8.92 6.64 9.25
CA VAL A 21 8.28 7.10 8.01
C VAL A 21 7.49 5.94 7.38
N ASP A 22 6.25 6.22 7.06
CA ASP A 22 5.40 5.34 6.25
C ASP A 22 5.27 5.92 4.84
N PHE A 23 4.95 5.04 3.90
CA PHE A 23 4.67 5.43 2.53
C PHE A 23 3.53 4.59 1.95
N TRP A 24 2.54 5.27 1.43
CA TRP A 24 1.44 4.65 0.73
C TRP A 24 1.22 5.34 -0.62
N ALA A 25 0.92 4.55 -1.64
CA ALA A 25 0.59 5.06 -2.95
C ALA A 25 -0.51 4.22 -3.58
N SER A 26 -1.32 4.84 -4.43
CA SER A 26 -2.28 4.14 -5.26
C SER A 26 -1.56 3.28 -6.30
N LYS A 27 -2.30 2.38 -6.96
CA LYS A 27 -1.73 1.54 -8.03
C LYS A 27 -1.13 2.39 -9.15
N GLY A 28 -1.84 3.44 -9.59
CA GLY A 28 -1.34 4.32 -10.65
C GLY A 28 -0.09 5.10 -10.24
N ALA A 29 -0.02 5.57 -9.01
CA ALA A 29 1.16 6.22 -8.47
C ALA A 29 2.35 5.25 -8.38
N TRP A 30 2.14 4.02 -7.92
CA TRP A 30 3.18 2.99 -7.91
C TRP A 30 3.69 2.65 -9.32
N ASP A 31 2.79 2.53 -10.30
CA ASP A 31 3.16 2.28 -11.69
C ASP A 31 4.03 3.41 -12.24
N SER A 32 3.71 4.67 -11.91
CA SER A 32 4.51 5.83 -12.31
C SER A 32 5.89 5.84 -11.66
N ILE A 33 5.97 5.54 -10.36
CA ILE A 33 7.24 5.44 -9.64
C ILE A 33 8.11 4.34 -10.22
N SER A 34 7.55 3.16 -10.48
CA SER A 34 8.28 2.03 -11.04
C SER A 34 8.81 2.33 -12.44
N ARG A 35 8.03 3.00 -13.29
CA ARG A 35 8.47 3.38 -14.63
C ARG A 35 9.60 4.41 -14.60
N SER A 36 9.52 5.42 -13.75
CA SER A 36 10.53 6.48 -13.70
C SER A 36 11.79 6.08 -12.96
N SER A 37 11.70 5.23 -11.94
CA SER A 37 12.85 4.79 -11.14
C SER A 37 13.49 3.49 -11.63
N GLY A 38 12.74 2.65 -12.34
CA GLY A 38 13.17 1.29 -12.69
C GLY A 38 13.24 0.35 -11.49
N MET A 39 12.69 0.73 -10.35
CA MET A 39 12.73 -0.04 -9.10
C MET A 39 11.40 -0.75 -8.85
N THR A 40 11.47 -1.91 -8.16
CA THR A 40 10.29 -2.53 -7.57
C THR A 40 9.81 -1.68 -6.39
N PRO A 41 8.54 -1.83 -5.94
CA PRO A 41 8.08 -1.13 -4.74
C PRO A 41 8.96 -1.35 -3.51
N ASP A 42 9.41 -2.58 -3.27
CA ASP A 42 10.30 -2.89 -2.15
C ASP A 42 11.66 -2.20 -2.28
N ASP A 43 12.28 -2.26 -3.45
CA ASP A 43 13.57 -1.60 -3.70
C ASP A 43 13.45 -0.09 -3.55
N PHE A 44 12.38 0.52 -4.03
CA PHE A 44 12.12 1.94 -3.86
C PHE A 44 12.00 2.32 -2.39
N GLN A 45 11.21 1.58 -1.63
CA GLN A 45 11.02 1.84 -0.21
C GLN A 45 12.30 1.64 0.60
N ASN A 46 13.09 0.62 0.26
CA ASN A 46 14.40 0.38 0.88
C ASN A 46 15.38 1.52 0.58
N ALA A 47 15.43 1.99 -0.65
CA ALA A 47 16.30 3.10 -1.05
C ALA A 47 15.93 4.44 -0.38
N ARG A 48 14.71 4.59 0.07
CA ARG A 48 14.20 5.79 0.74
C ARG A 48 14.10 5.63 2.26
N ASP A 49 14.61 4.53 2.81
CA ASP A 49 14.57 4.24 4.26
C ASP A 49 13.17 4.33 4.87
N ILE A 50 12.16 3.86 4.12
CA ILE A 50 10.79 3.76 4.63
C ILE A 50 10.73 2.66 5.68
N ASP A 51 10.15 2.96 6.84
CA ASP A 51 10.19 2.08 8.00
C ASP A 51 9.09 1.01 8.02
N PHE A 52 7.99 1.25 7.34
CA PHE A 52 6.82 0.36 7.34
C PHE A 52 6.65 -0.36 6.02
N ARG A 53 6.05 -1.54 6.11
CA ARG A 53 5.60 -2.32 4.95
C ARG A 53 4.20 -2.81 5.20
N TYR A 54 3.36 -2.75 4.18
CA TYR A 54 2.02 -3.33 4.22
C TYR A 54 2.10 -4.80 3.86
N ILE A 55 1.41 -5.62 4.62
CA ILE A 55 1.25 -7.04 4.34
C ILE A 55 -0.16 -7.29 3.79
N ASN A 56 -0.27 -8.23 2.87
CA ASN A 56 -1.57 -8.63 2.35
C ASN A 56 -2.38 -9.33 3.44
N GLY A 57 -3.68 -9.10 3.43
CA GLY A 57 -4.61 -9.81 4.29
C GLY A 57 -4.77 -11.29 3.89
N PRO A 58 -5.61 -12.04 4.62
CA PRO A 58 -5.88 -13.42 4.29
C PRO A 58 -6.46 -13.58 2.88
N VAL A 59 -6.13 -14.69 2.25
CA VAL A 59 -6.73 -15.05 0.95
C VAL A 59 -8.08 -15.71 1.19
N TYR A 60 -9.11 -15.26 0.46
CA TYR A 60 -10.42 -15.89 0.49
C TYR A 60 -10.35 -17.27 -0.16
N THR A 61 -10.80 -18.29 0.57
CA THR A 61 -10.84 -19.69 0.12
C THR A 61 -12.22 -20.29 0.13
N GLY A 62 -13.25 -19.49 0.33
CA GLY A 62 -14.62 -19.94 0.42
C GLY A 62 -15.27 -20.23 -0.94
N ARG A 63 -16.59 -20.19 -0.96
CA ARG A 63 -17.42 -20.42 -2.13
C ARG A 63 -17.09 -19.40 -3.21
N GLN A 64 -17.15 -19.80 -4.49
CA GLN A 64 -16.97 -18.85 -5.61
C GLN A 64 -17.96 -17.70 -5.48
N LEU A 65 -17.42 -16.48 -5.59
CA LEU A 65 -18.22 -15.26 -5.53
C LEU A 65 -18.93 -15.01 -6.87
N GLY A 66 -20.14 -14.45 -6.80
CA GLY A 66 -20.84 -13.98 -8.01
C GLY A 66 -20.12 -12.77 -8.62
N ASP A 67 -20.36 -12.53 -9.92
CA ASP A 67 -19.76 -11.39 -10.62
C ASP A 67 -20.11 -10.07 -9.93
N GLY A 68 -19.08 -9.31 -9.59
CA GLY A 68 -19.23 -8.02 -8.93
C GLY A 68 -19.52 -8.07 -7.44
N PHE A 69 -19.52 -9.25 -6.81
CA PHE A 69 -19.73 -9.41 -5.37
C PHE A 69 -18.41 -9.61 -4.64
N ASP A 70 -18.26 -8.94 -3.48
CA ASP A 70 -17.13 -9.16 -2.59
C ASP A 70 -17.39 -10.32 -1.63
N ILE A 71 -16.41 -10.62 -0.75
CA ILE A 71 -16.50 -11.72 0.22
C ILE A 71 -17.65 -11.55 1.24
N TRP A 72 -18.19 -10.34 1.38
CA TRP A 72 -19.28 -10.02 2.29
C TRP A 72 -20.65 -10.07 1.61
N GLY A 73 -20.70 -10.43 0.31
CA GLY A 73 -21.92 -10.46 -0.46
C GLY A 73 -22.39 -9.08 -0.94
N VAL A 74 -21.56 -8.07 -0.86
CA VAL A 74 -21.87 -6.72 -1.32
C VAL A 74 -21.48 -6.58 -2.78
N ARG A 75 -22.41 -6.09 -3.59
CA ARG A 75 -22.16 -5.82 -5.00
C ARG A 75 -21.31 -4.58 -5.15
N ARG A 76 -20.26 -4.68 -5.98
CA ARG A 76 -19.33 -3.57 -6.24
C ARG A 76 -19.16 -3.35 -7.72
N THR A 77 -18.90 -2.10 -8.08
CA THR A 77 -18.56 -1.69 -9.45
C THR A 77 -17.20 -1.04 -9.45
N SER A 78 -16.55 -1.02 -10.60
CA SER A 78 -15.29 -0.30 -10.79
C SER A 78 -15.54 1.08 -11.36
N ALA A 79 -14.89 2.09 -10.81
CA ALA A 79 -14.87 3.43 -11.35
C ALA A 79 -13.46 3.79 -11.79
N HIS A 80 -13.35 4.46 -12.93
CA HIS A 80 -12.08 4.88 -13.51
C HIS A 80 -11.96 6.39 -13.42
N VAL A 81 -10.84 6.87 -12.87
CA VAL A 81 -10.54 8.30 -12.77
C VAL A 81 -9.18 8.55 -13.37
N THR A 82 -9.06 9.58 -14.21
CA THR A 82 -7.76 10.04 -14.71
C THR A 82 -7.28 11.20 -13.84
N THR A 83 -6.10 11.02 -13.27
CA THR A 83 -5.46 12.03 -12.42
C THR A 83 -4.16 12.52 -13.05
N ALA A 84 -3.54 13.55 -12.45
CA ALA A 84 -2.23 14.03 -12.86
C ALA A 84 -1.13 12.97 -12.76
N PHE A 85 -1.34 11.91 -11.96
CA PHE A 85 -0.40 10.81 -11.72
C PHE A 85 -0.72 9.54 -12.54
N GLY A 86 -1.72 9.59 -13.41
CA GLY A 86 -2.15 8.48 -14.27
C GLY A 86 -3.62 8.12 -14.08
N ALA A 87 -4.04 7.03 -14.73
CA ALA A 87 -5.38 6.49 -14.59
C ALA A 87 -5.48 5.65 -13.32
N GLU A 88 -6.54 5.89 -12.55
CA GLU A 88 -6.85 5.15 -11.33
C GLU A 88 -8.15 4.39 -11.48
N GLU A 89 -8.17 3.18 -10.94
CA GLU A 89 -9.37 2.37 -10.81
C GLU A 89 -9.66 2.11 -9.34
N TYR A 90 -10.90 2.32 -8.93
CA TYR A 90 -11.33 2.02 -7.58
C TYR A 90 -12.68 1.31 -7.58
N SER A 91 -12.94 0.56 -6.51
CA SER A 91 -14.18 -0.17 -6.33
C SER A 91 -15.14 0.63 -5.47
N GLU A 92 -16.39 0.70 -5.91
CA GLU A 92 -17.47 1.34 -5.14
C GLU A 92 -18.71 0.43 -5.05
N VAL A 93 -19.56 0.70 -4.11
CA VAL A 93 -20.80 -0.04 -3.86
C VAL A 93 -21.91 0.37 -4.82
#